data_02793b1d7588c9bddadaecac71f98c2e
#
_entry.id   02793b1d7588c9bddadaecac71f98c2e
#
_cell.length_a   1.000
_cell.length_b   1.000
_cell.length_c   1.000
_cell.angle_alpha   90.00
_cell.angle_beta   90.00
_cell.angle_gamma   90.00
#
_symmetry.space_group_name_H-M   'P 1'
#
loop_
_entity.id
_entity.type
_entity.pdbx_description
1 polymer ?
#
loop_
_entity_poly.entity_id
_entity_poly.type
_entity_poly.pdbx_seq_one_letter_code
_entity_poly.pdbx_strand_id
1 'polypeptide(L)'
;MLILFAALLLGFVGAYAGISFADNNDEEQPAAQTEKRNEGETNSSAELELPGDLQKIAQAYALIRENYLEEVEETQLIEGAIEGMLATLEDPHTSYLNLEAMKEFNEQIESSFQGIGAEVSMVNGMVTIVSPIKDSPAEKAGLRPNDQXLSVDGESLEGLNLNEAVAKIRGEKGSEVTLEILRASSTEPFEIVIVRDEIPVETVYSRTEEVDGKTTGIIEVTNFSEHTAEEFEEHLTDLEDNNIEGLIIDVRGNPGGLLNVVEDMLSLFVPKDLPYLQIEDADGNKKEFHSTLSEKKAYPISVIINEGSASASEILAVALKEMGYDIVGHTSYGKGTVQTAVPLGDGSSIKMTTLKWLSPKGEWINEVGVEPTVEVDQPEYYYSNPVTVEEPYRLDDTDPMIANFQVMLEGLGYELDRGDGYFDEATEAAVKAFQADNDLEETGIVDEQTAGMIDTKVIEKIRAGEDDIQLEEALKALYE
;
A
#
# COMPACT_ATOMS: atom_id res chain seq x y z
N MET A 1 12.12 7.88 3.91
CA MET A 1 12.09 6.42 4.02
C MET A 1 10.72 5.78 3.84
N LEU A 2 9.69 6.55 3.59
CA LEU A 2 8.37 6.00 3.20
C LEU A 2 8.23 5.78 1.68
N ILE A 3 9.14 6.32 0.89
CA ILE A 3 9.01 6.31 -0.58
C ILE A 3 9.65 5.07 -1.24
N LEU A 4 10.52 4.35 -0.54
CA LEU A 4 11.02 3.05 -1.04
C LEU A 4 9.95 1.94 -1.00
N PHE A 5 8.84 2.16 -0.30
CA PHE A 5 7.68 1.27 -0.34
C PHE A 5 6.82 1.45 -1.60
N ALA A 6 6.89 2.61 -2.25
CA ALA A 6 6.06 2.88 -3.42
C ALA A 6 6.53 2.15 -4.69
N ALA A 7 7.81 1.82 -4.81
CA ALA A 7 8.34 1.17 -6.02
C ALA A 7 8.10 -0.34 -6.06
N LEU A 8 7.75 -0.97 -4.94
CA LEU A 8 7.47 -2.42 -4.87
C LEU A 8 5.97 -2.76 -4.81
N LEU A 9 5.10 -1.73 -4.76
CA LEU A 9 3.67 -1.92 -4.56
C LEU A 9 2.83 -1.90 -5.85
N LEU A 10 3.45 -1.98 -7.02
CA LEU A 10 2.73 -2.07 -8.28
C LEU A 10 2.25 -3.51 -8.54
N GLY A 11 1.37 -4.03 -7.70
CA GLY A 11 0.95 -5.40 -7.91
C GLY A 11 -0.22 -5.92 -7.09
N PHE A 12 -1.05 -5.04 -6.55
CA PHE A 12 -2.18 -5.51 -5.76
C PHE A 12 -3.46 -5.53 -6.56
N VAL A 13 -4.07 -6.64 -6.72
CA VAL A 13 -5.53 -6.82 -6.77
C VAL A 13 -5.97 -8.27 -6.98
N GLY A 14 -6.99 -8.66 -6.25
CA GLY A 14 -7.94 -9.65 -6.68
C GLY A 14 -7.70 -11.10 -6.34
N ALA A 15 -7.43 -11.36 -5.08
CA ALA A 15 -7.46 -12.74 -4.63
C ALA A 15 -8.85 -13.14 -4.14
N TYR A 16 -9.86 -13.05 -4.91
CA TYR A 16 -11.15 -13.77 -4.63
C TYR A 16 -12.25 -13.51 -5.67
N ALA A 17 -11.91 -13.48 -6.96
CA ALA A 17 -12.94 -13.54 -7.99
C ALA A 17 -13.09 -14.96 -8.57
N GLY A 18 -12.58 -15.95 -7.85
CA GLY A 18 -12.59 -17.34 -8.31
C GLY A 18 -13.78 -18.18 -7.89
N ILE A 19 -14.84 -17.57 -7.35
CA ILE A 19 -16.01 -18.37 -6.92
C ILE A 19 -17.25 -17.93 -7.66
N SER A 20 -17.73 -18.81 -8.49
CA SER A 20 -19.06 -18.83 -9.10
C SER A 20 -19.22 -18.28 -10.50
N PHE A 21 -18.44 -18.80 -11.45
CA PHE A 21 -18.99 -19.02 -12.78
C PHE A 21 -19.49 -20.49 -12.91
N ALA A 22 -20.12 -21.02 -11.86
CA ALA A 22 -20.75 -22.33 -11.93
C ALA A 22 -22.26 -22.16 -11.94
N ASP A 23 -22.80 -22.54 -13.04
CA ASP A 23 -24.21 -22.76 -13.37
C ASP A 23 -25.28 -22.54 -12.27
N ASN A 24 -26.07 -21.50 -12.45
CA ASN A 24 -27.44 -21.47 -11.91
C ASN A 24 -28.42 -22.05 -12.94
N ASN A 25 -28.51 -23.35 -12.97
CA ASN A 25 -29.65 -24.01 -13.58
C ASN A 25 -30.42 -24.71 -12.45
N ASP A 26 -31.52 -24.08 -12.07
CA ASP A 26 -32.47 -24.63 -11.13
C ASP A 26 -33.13 -25.89 -11.70
N GLU A 27 -32.81 -27.04 -11.13
CA GLU A 27 -33.72 -28.21 -11.17
C GLU A 27 -33.73 -28.86 -9.79
N GLU A 28 -34.95 -29.09 -9.30
CA GLU A 28 -35.30 -29.69 -8.01
C GLU A 28 -34.63 -31.03 -7.76
N GLN A 29 -34.02 -31.21 -6.59
CA GLN A 29 -33.46 -32.46 -6.11
C GLN A 29 -34.43 -33.21 -5.17
N PRO A 30 -34.63 -34.52 -5.33
CA PRO A 30 -35.22 -35.33 -4.29
C PRO A 30 -34.20 -35.90 -3.33
N ALA A 31 -34.65 -36.16 -2.11
CA ALA A 31 -33.90 -36.48 -0.92
C ALA A 31 -32.97 -37.70 -1.00
N ALA A 32 -31.86 -37.56 -0.25
CA ALA A 32 -30.76 -38.51 -0.15
C ALA A 32 -31.09 -39.86 0.47
N GLN A 33 -30.51 -40.90 -0.10
CA GLN A 33 -30.30 -42.19 0.57
C GLN A 33 -28.82 -42.41 0.84
N THR A 34 -28.52 -42.68 2.09
CA THR A 34 -27.17 -42.98 2.59
C THR A 34 -26.77 -44.39 2.19
N GLU A 35 -25.80 -44.57 1.32
CA GLU A 35 -25.13 -45.84 1.13
C GLU A 35 -23.68 -45.81 1.69
N LYS A 36 -23.37 -46.81 2.50
CA LYS A 36 -22.06 -47.04 3.07
C LYS A 36 -21.05 -47.43 1.96
N ARG A 37 -19.98 -46.72 1.83
CA ARG A 37 -18.90 -47.02 0.92
C ARG A 37 -17.77 -47.78 1.66
N ASN A 38 -17.42 -48.94 1.14
CA ASN A 38 -16.34 -49.81 1.66
C ASN A 38 -14.95 -49.14 1.53
N GLU A 39 -14.18 -49.29 2.59
CA GLU A 39 -12.75 -48.98 2.58
C GLU A 39 -12.01 -50.03 1.73
N GLY A 40 -11.23 -49.55 0.81
CA GLY A 40 -10.25 -50.34 0.10
C GLY A 40 -10.12 -50.07 -1.38
N GLU A 41 -9.50 -48.96 -1.73
CA GLU A 41 -8.78 -48.88 -3.01
C GLU A 41 -7.64 -47.86 -2.92
N THR A 42 -6.48 -48.34 -3.30
CA THR A 42 -5.22 -47.69 -3.39
C THR A 42 -5.20 -46.39 -4.15
N ASN A 43 -4.55 -45.37 -3.59
CA ASN A 43 -4.16 -44.15 -4.30
C ASN A 43 -3.45 -44.50 -5.62
N SER A 44 -4.14 -44.42 -6.72
CA SER A 44 -3.46 -44.21 -7.98
C SER A 44 -3.23 -42.72 -8.11
N SER A 45 -2.01 -42.28 -7.76
CA SER A 45 -1.48 -41.05 -8.30
C SER A 45 -1.61 -41.15 -9.82
N ALA A 46 -2.53 -40.41 -10.39
CA ALA A 46 -2.57 -40.22 -11.83
C ALA A 46 -1.21 -39.55 -12.17
N GLU A 47 -0.30 -40.33 -12.75
CA GLU A 47 0.90 -39.76 -13.36
C GLU A 47 0.40 -38.80 -14.41
N LEU A 48 0.57 -37.47 -14.14
CA LEU A 48 0.40 -36.45 -15.15
C LEU A 48 1.39 -36.78 -16.27
N GLU A 49 0.92 -37.35 -17.37
CA GLU A 49 1.74 -37.49 -18.57
C GLU A 49 2.10 -36.07 -19.04
N LEU A 50 3.29 -35.60 -18.67
CA LEU A 50 3.79 -34.31 -19.09
C LEU A 50 3.82 -34.27 -20.63
N PRO A 51 3.29 -33.21 -21.23
CA PRO A 51 3.44 -33.00 -22.68
C PRO A 51 4.91 -33.18 -23.10
N GLY A 52 5.15 -33.77 -24.27
CA GLY A 52 6.51 -34.09 -24.72
C GLY A 52 7.48 -32.89 -24.72
N ASP A 53 6.92 -31.68 -24.88
CA ASP A 53 7.70 -30.43 -24.88
C ASP A 53 8.23 -30.08 -23.48
N LEU A 54 7.54 -30.44 -22.40
CA LEU A 54 8.03 -30.24 -21.02
C LEU A 54 9.22 -31.14 -20.67
N GLN A 55 9.45 -32.23 -21.41
CA GLN A 55 10.64 -33.06 -21.24
C GLN A 55 11.93 -32.28 -21.49
N LYS A 56 11.89 -31.28 -22.36
CA LYS A 56 13.03 -30.40 -22.62
C LYS A 56 13.44 -29.59 -21.38
N ILE A 57 12.44 -29.12 -20.63
CA ILE A 57 12.66 -28.37 -19.36
C ILE A 57 13.29 -29.35 -18.34
N ALA A 58 12.73 -30.55 -18.20
CA ALA A 58 13.26 -31.55 -17.29
C ALA A 58 14.70 -31.96 -17.66
N GLN A 59 15.02 -32.07 -18.96
CA GLN A 59 16.39 -32.35 -19.44
C GLN A 59 17.35 -31.19 -19.10
N ALA A 60 16.91 -29.93 -19.31
CA ALA A 60 17.73 -28.77 -18.96
C ALA A 60 18.03 -28.73 -17.47
N TYR A 61 17.02 -28.95 -16.62
CA TYR A 61 17.15 -29.03 -15.17
C TYR A 61 18.19 -30.10 -14.79
N ALA A 62 18.08 -31.34 -15.32
CA ALA A 62 19.00 -32.45 -15.02
C ALA A 62 20.43 -32.10 -15.47
N LEU A 63 20.61 -31.54 -16.67
CA LEU A 63 21.92 -31.15 -17.19
C LEU A 63 22.60 -30.09 -16.32
N ILE A 64 21.89 -29.10 -15.89
CA ILE A 64 22.42 -28.01 -15.03
C ILE A 64 22.85 -28.64 -13.69
N ARG A 65 21.94 -29.35 -13.04
CA ARG A 65 22.19 -29.97 -11.73
C ARG A 65 23.39 -30.93 -11.72
N GLU A 66 23.58 -31.68 -12.81
CA GLU A 66 24.63 -32.70 -12.90
C GLU A 66 25.98 -32.15 -13.38
N ASN A 67 26.00 -31.08 -14.14
CA ASN A 67 27.20 -30.66 -14.88
C ASN A 67 27.67 -29.23 -14.60
N TYR A 68 26.89 -28.41 -13.89
CA TYR A 68 27.33 -27.06 -13.58
C TYR A 68 28.50 -27.09 -12.60
N LEU A 69 29.43 -26.17 -12.75
CA LEU A 69 30.70 -26.15 -11.99
C LEU A 69 30.49 -26.01 -10.47
N GLU A 70 29.51 -25.21 -10.08
CA GLU A 70 29.20 -24.91 -8.68
C GLU A 70 27.91 -25.62 -8.27
N GLU A 71 27.73 -25.82 -6.95
CA GLU A 71 26.49 -26.37 -6.40
C GLU A 71 25.32 -25.44 -6.68
N VAL A 72 24.19 -25.98 -7.12
CA VAL A 72 22.99 -25.23 -7.46
C VAL A 72 21.83 -25.73 -6.60
N GLU A 73 21.13 -24.77 -5.98
CA GLU A 73 19.93 -25.08 -5.21
C GLU A 73 18.79 -25.50 -6.14
N GLU A 74 18.20 -26.66 -5.88
CA GLU A 74 17.14 -27.24 -6.73
C GLU A 74 15.90 -26.31 -6.78
N THR A 75 15.52 -25.72 -5.64
CA THR A 75 14.40 -24.77 -5.51
C THR A 75 14.60 -23.58 -6.43
N GLN A 76 15.81 -23.01 -6.43
CA GLN A 76 16.14 -21.85 -7.26
C GLN A 76 16.00 -22.14 -8.75
N LEU A 77 16.35 -23.36 -9.20
CA LEU A 77 16.19 -23.74 -10.60
C LEU A 77 14.72 -23.87 -11.00
N ILE A 78 13.89 -24.44 -10.11
CA ILE A 78 12.46 -24.62 -10.36
C ILE A 78 11.76 -23.26 -10.38
N GLU A 79 12.01 -22.42 -9.39
CA GLU A 79 11.42 -21.06 -9.28
C GLU A 79 11.85 -20.22 -10.48
N GLY A 80 13.12 -20.22 -10.85
CA GLY A 80 13.62 -19.50 -12.02
C GLY A 80 13.01 -19.98 -13.33
N ALA A 81 12.68 -21.27 -13.46
CA ALA A 81 11.98 -21.78 -14.64
C ALA A 81 10.54 -21.27 -14.71
N ILE A 82 9.84 -21.20 -13.56
CA ILE A 82 8.46 -20.65 -13.46
C ILE A 82 8.50 -19.14 -13.80
N GLU A 83 9.40 -18.41 -13.17
CA GLU A 83 9.59 -16.96 -13.43
C GLU A 83 9.90 -16.69 -14.90
N GLY A 84 10.77 -17.52 -15.50
CA GLY A 84 11.11 -17.42 -16.92
C GLY A 84 9.91 -17.63 -17.83
N MET A 85 8.99 -18.54 -17.50
CA MET A 85 7.74 -18.73 -18.25
C MET A 85 6.84 -17.49 -18.11
N LEU A 86 6.67 -16.97 -16.89
CA LEU A 86 5.82 -15.80 -16.62
C LEU A 86 6.38 -14.56 -17.32
N ALA A 87 7.70 -14.39 -17.33
CA ALA A 87 8.34 -13.26 -18.01
C ALA A 87 8.00 -13.17 -19.50
N THR A 88 7.68 -14.29 -20.14
CA THR A 88 7.29 -14.29 -21.59
C THR A 88 5.93 -13.66 -21.83
N LEU A 89 5.13 -13.45 -20.78
CA LEU A 89 3.81 -12.81 -20.90
C LEU A 89 3.90 -11.28 -21.01
N GLU A 90 5.05 -10.71 -20.63
CA GLU A 90 5.29 -9.26 -20.61
C GLU A 90 4.22 -8.50 -19.79
N ASP A 91 3.63 -9.16 -18.79
CA ASP A 91 2.61 -8.59 -17.91
C ASP A 91 3.24 -8.27 -16.55
N PRO A 92 3.39 -6.98 -16.18
CA PRO A 92 4.02 -6.60 -14.91
C PRO A 92 3.21 -6.99 -13.66
N HIS A 93 1.95 -7.39 -13.85
CA HIS A 93 1.05 -7.76 -12.75
C HIS A 93 0.99 -9.27 -12.51
N THR A 94 1.63 -10.06 -13.40
CA THR A 94 1.72 -11.52 -13.29
C THR A 94 3.07 -11.93 -12.71
N SER A 95 3.07 -12.68 -11.62
CA SER A 95 4.29 -13.04 -10.88
C SER A 95 4.16 -14.39 -10.18
N TYR A 96 5.31 -15.00 -9.92
CA TYR A 96 5.43 -16.15 -9.02
C TYR A 96 5.58 -15.60 -7.59
N LEU A 97 4.83 -16.16 -6.66
CA LEU A 97 4.89 -15.84 -5.24
C LEU A 97 5.44 -17.07 -4.50
N ASN A 98 6.69 -17.03 -4.07
CA ASN A 98 7.27 -18.07 -3.22
C ASN A 98 6.66 -17.96 -1.81
N LEU A 99 7.11 -18.78 -0.87
CA LEU A 99 6.53 -18.82 0.49
C LEU A 99 6.63 -17.48 1.22
N GLU A 100 7.74 -16.77 1.06
CA GLU A 100 7.96 -15.45 1.69
C GLU A 100 7.05 -14.39 1.06
N ALA A 101 7.05 -14.32 -0.28
CA ALA A 101 6.18 -13.40 -1.01
C ALA A 101 4.69 -13.67 -0.77
N MET A 102 4.29 -14.94 -0.58
CA MET A 102 2.92 -15.30 -0.21
C MET A 102 2.57 -14.79 1.20
N LYS A 103 3.51 -14.88 2.14
CA LYS A 103 3.29 -14.37 3.49
C LYS A 103 3.07 -12.84 3.46
N GLU A 104 3.95 -12.11 2.76
CA GLU A 104 3.82 -10.66 2.59
C GLU A 104 2.51 -10.29 1.90
N PHE A 105 2.15 -11.02 0.85
CA PHE A 105 0.90 -10.83 0.11
C PHE A 105 -0.33 -11.00 1.03
N ASN A 106 -0.32 -12.03 1.87
CA ASN A 106 -1.41 -12.27 2.83
C ASN A 106 -1.47 -11.18 3.90
N GLU A 107 -0.33 -10.76 4.47
CA GLU A 107 -0.28 -9.66 5.46
C GLU A 107 -0.89 -8.38 4.89
N GLN A 108 -0.66 -8.10 3.61
CA GLN A 108 -1.24 -6.93 2.95
C GLN A 108 -2.75 -7.06 2.71
N ILE A 109 -3.21 -8.26 2.31
CA ILE A 109 -4.65 -8.54 2.13
C ILE A 109 -5.40 -8.42 3.46
N GLU A 110 -4.84 -8.99 4.53
CA GLU A 110 -5.43 -9.02 5.87
C GLU A 110 -5.37 -7.67 6.59
N SER A 111 -4.64 -6.67 6.07
CA SER A 111 -4.28 -5.44 6.78
C SER A 111 -3.71 -5.76 8.16
N SER A 112 -2.76 -6.66 8.22
CA SER A 112 -2.14 -7.04 9.48
C SER A 112 -0.69 -7.45 9.27
N PHE A 113 0.10 -7.43 10.32
CA PHE A 113 1.44 -7.99 10.30
C PHE A 113 1.73 -8.69 11.62
N GLN A 114 2.62 -9.67 11.57
CA GLN A 114 3.01 -10.40 12.77
C GLN A 114 4.24 -9.73 13.41
N GLY A 115 4.11 -9.33 14.67
CA GLY A 115 5.17 -8.61 15.37
C GLY A 115 4.77 -8.10 16.73
N ILE A 116 5.47 -7.04 17.18
CA ILE A 116 5.23 -6.46 18.50
C ILE A 116 4.20 -5.31 18.48
N GLY A 117 3.97 -4.69 17.32
CA GLY A 117 3.04 -3.55 17.19
C GLY A 117 3.63 -2.24 17.69
N ALA A 118 4.71 -1.81 17.09
CA ALA A 118 5.32 -0.49 17.34
C ALA A 118 5.84 0.11 16.04
N GLU A 119 5.61 1.40 15.88
CA GLU A 119 6.26 2.19 14.82
C GLU A 119 7.69 2.49 15.26
N VAL A 120 8.65 2.28 14.35
CA VAL A 120 10.07 2.50 14.63
C VAL A 120 10.71 3.36 13.54
N SER A 121 11.74 4.11 13.92
CA SER A 121 12.53 4.92 13.00
C SER A 121 14.00 4.82 13.34
N MET A 122 14.86 5.32 12.45
CA MET A 122 16.29 5.43 12.70
C MET A 122 16.60 6.86 13.16
N VAL A 123 17.01 7.03 14.40
CA VAL A 123 17.37 8.33 14.97
C VAL A 123 18.83 8.29 15.41
N ASN A 124 19.68 9.12 14.80
CA ASN A 124 21.13 9.15 15.08
C ASN A 124 21.78 7.76 14.99
N GLY A 125 21.38 6.97 13.99
CA GLY A 125 21.95 5.64 13.78
C GLY A 125 21.44 4.56 14.75
N MET A 126 20.40 4.86 15.53
CA MET A 126 19.80 3.92 16.49
C MET A 126 18.31 3.71 16.21
N VAL A 127 17.89 2.45 16.21
CA VAL A 127 16.47 2.07 16.06
C VAL A 127 15.70 2.60 17.27
N THR A 128 14.73 3.46 17.02
CA THR A 128 14.00 4.18 18.09
C THR A 128 12.50 3.98 17.93
N ILE A 129 11.81 3.71 19.02
CA ILE A 129 10.34 3.60 19.04
C ILE A 129 9.76 5.01 18.80
N VAL A 130 9.01 5.18 17.71
CA VAL A 130 8.21 6.39 17.47
C VAL A 130 6.98 6.35 18.37
N SER A 131 6.19 5.27 18.25
CA SER A 131 5.06 5.02 19.15
C SER A 131 4.69 3.53 19.17
N PRO A 132 4.29 2.98 20.31
CA PRO A 132 3.61 1.69 20.30
C PRO A 132 2.18 1.87 19.74
N ILE A 133 1.71 0.89 18.99
CA ILE A 133 0.34 0.86 18.45
C ILE A 133 -0.60 0.55 19.61
N LYS A 134 -1.74 1.22 19.66
CA LYS A 134 -2.76 1.03 20.69
C LYS A 134 -3.19 -0.44 20.77
N ASP A 135 -3.34 -0.95 21.97
CA ASP A 135 -3.75 -2.33 22.29
C ASP A 135 -2.77 -3.42 21.81
N SER A 136 -1.60 -3.04 21.29
CA SER A 136 -0.56 -3.98 20.82
C SER A 136 0.22 -4.64 21.96
N PRO A 137 0.95 -5.72 21.66
CA PRO A 137 1.93 -6.29 22.62
C PRO A 137 2.99 -5.28 23.09
N ALA A 138 3.46 -4.40 22.22
CA ALA A 138 4.45 -3.37 22.54
C ALA A 138 3.91 -2.42 23.61
N GLU A 139 2.68 -1.92 23.45
CA GLU A 139 2.03 -1.05 24.43
C GLU A 139 1.83 -1.78 25.77
N LYS A 140 1.29 -3.00 25.72
CA LYS A 140 1.05 -3.84 26.91
C LYS A 140 2.32 -4.16 27.67
N ALA A 141 3.46 -4.33 26.96
CA ALA A 141 4.77 -4.56 27.55
C ALA A 141 5.39 -3.27 28.13
N GLY A 142 4.81 -2.10 27.82
CA GLY A 142 5.25 -0.81 28.36
C GLY A 142 6.36 -0.14 27.56
N LEU A 143 6.51 -0.43 26.28
CA LEU A 143 7.35 0.35 25.38
C LEU A 143 6.80 1.78 25.30
N ARG A 144 7.69 2.75 25.09
CA ARG A 144 7.33 4.18 25.08
C ARG A 144 8.00 4.89 23.90
N PRO A 145 7.42 6.00 23.44
CA PRO A 145 8.11 6.86 22.48
C PRO A 145 9.52 7.23 22.96
N ASN A 146 10.46 7.23 22.03
CA ASN A 146 11.88 7.50 22.23
C ASN A 146 12.66 6.39 23.00
N ASP A 147 12.12 5.20 23.21
CA ASP A 147 12.90 4.02 23.65
C ASP A 147 13.82 3.57 22.46
N GLN A 148 15.09 3.32 22.74
CA GLN A 148 16.09 2.90 21.75
C GLN A 148 16.45 1.43 21.90
N UNK A 149 16.26 0.45 20.99
CA UNK A 149 16.51 -0.61 20.92
C UNK A 149 17.74 -0.78 20.76
N LEU A 150 18.57 -1.43 21.41
CA LEU A 150 20.00 -1.76 21.37
C LEU A 150 20.26 -3.16 20.79
N SER A 151 19.45 -4.13 21.22
CA SER A 151 19.59 -5.52 20.74
C SER A 151 18.22 -6.23 20.70
N VAL A 152 18.14 -7.28 19.89
CA VAL A 152 16.99 -8.19 19.76
C VAL A 152 17.50 -9.62 20.01
N ASP A 153 16.94 -10.31 21.00
CA ASP A 153 17.33 -11.67 21.42
C ASP A 153 18.86 -11.81 21.64
N GLY A 154 19.49 -10.73 22.16
CA GLY A 154 20.91 -10.65 22.42
C GLY A 154 21.78 -10.34 21.21
N GLU A 155 21.19 -10.12 20.03
CA GLU A 155 21.93 -9.70 18.83
C GLU A 155 21.84 -8.17 18.69
N SER A 156 23.00 -7.51 18.60
CA SER A 156 23.06 -6.04 18.46
C SER A 156 22.38 -5.54 17.20
N LEU A 157 21.71 -4.40 17.30
CA LEU A 157 21.15 -3.67 16.17
C LEU A 157 22.12 -2.59 15.64
N GLU A 158 23.27 -2.38 16.29
CA GLU A 158 24.26 -1.38 15.87
C GLU A 158 24.77 -1.65 14.44
N GLY A 159 24.68 -0.65 13.58
CA GLY A 159 25.14 -0.73 12.19
C GLY A 159 24.16 -1.36 11.20
N LEU A 160 23.01 -1.84 11.67
CA LEU A 160 21.95 -2.33 10.78
C LEU A 160 21.12 -1.17 10.25
N ASN A 161 20.63 -1.30 9.03
CA ASN A 161 19.59 -0.39 8.54
C ASN A 161 18.22 -0.73 9.18
N LEU A 162 17.23 0.15 9.00
CA LEU A 162 15.94 -0.02 9.66
C LEU A 162 15.23 -1.33 9.25
N ASN A 163 15.30 -1.70 7.96
CA ASN A 163 14.63 -2.92 7.48
C ASN A 163 15.25 -4.18 8.10
N GLU A 164 16.58 -4.23 8.19
CA GLU A 164 17.30 -5.33 8.83
C GLU A 164 16.92 -5.46 10.31
N ALA A 165 16.80 -4.34 11.01
CA ALA A 165 16.40 -4.31 12.42
C ALA A 165 14.93 -4.76 12.58
N VAL A 166 14.04 -4.25 11.74
CA VAL A 166 12.60 -4.63 11.74
C VAL A 166 12.44 -6.12 11.48
N ALA A 167 13.23 -6.69 10.53
CA ALA A 167 13.19 -8.13 10.25
C ALA A 167 13.52 -8.99 11.48
N LYS A 168 14.42 -8.51 12.37
CA LYS A 168 14.74 -9.21 13.64
C LYS A 168 13.62 -9.03 14.68
N ILE A 169 12.98 -7.87 14.72
CA ILE A 169 11.90 -7.56 15.69
C ILE A 169 10.63 -8.34 15.34
N ARG A 170 10.27 -8.42 14.03
CA ARG A 170 9.13 -9.21 13.53
C ARG A 170 9.34 -10.70 13.77
N GLY A 171 8.28 -11.48 13.67
CA GLY A 171 8.31 -12.93 13.82
C GLY A 171 6.94 -13.51 14.09
N GLU A 172 6.85 -14.82 14.10
CA GLU A 172 5.58 -15.57 14.18
C GLU A 172 4.75 -15.18 15.42
N LYS A 173 3.45 -15.02 15.22
CA LYS A 173 2.46 -14.86 16.27
C LYS A 173 2.64 -15.91 17.37
N GLY A 174 2.71 -15.48 18.61
CA GLY A 174 2.90 -16.33 19.78
C GLY A 174 4.37 -16.61 20.15
N SER A 175 5.34 -16.21 19.29
CA SER A 175 6.75 -16.30 19.64
C SER A 175 7.16 -15.16 20.57
N GLU A 176 8.15 -15.38 21.41
CA GLU A 176 8.71 -14.34 22.28
C GLU A 176 9.87 -13.64 21.56
N VAL A 177 10.04 -12.36 21.84
CA VAL A 177 11.22 -11.56 21.48
C VAL A 177 11.67 -10.80 22.71
N THR A 178 12.97 -10.77 22.95
CA THR A 178 13.58 -10.00 24.03
C THR A 178 14.25 -8.76 23.42
N LEU A 179 13.78 -7.59 23.80
CA LEU A 179 14.36 -6.31 23.37
C LEU A 179 15.17 -5.73 24.53
N GLU A 180 16.45 -5.43 24.29
CA GLU A 180 17.23 -4.60 25.20
C GLU A 180 17.05 -3.16 24.79
N ILE A 181 16.54 -2.33 25.69
CA ILE A 181 16.21 -0.94 25.37
C ILE A 181 16.93 0.03 26.32
N LEU A 182 17.26 1.20 25.78
CA LEU A 182 17.73 2.34 26.56
C LEU A 182 16.64 3.43 26.52
N ARG A 183 16.13 3.74 27.69
CA ARG A 183 15.09 4.79 27.85
C ARG A 183 15.75 6.08 28.34
N ALA A 184 15.34 7.23 27.78
CA ALA A 184 15.91 8.53 28.14
C ALA A 184 15.88 8.85 29.65
N SER A 185 14.93 8.27 30.38
CA SER A 185 14.82 8.42 31.84
C SER A 185 15.70 7.43 32.64
N SER A 186 16.41 6.53 31.97
CA SER A 186 17.25 5.48 32.58
C SER A 186 18.71 5.67 32.18
N THR A 187 19.63 5.40 33.12
CA THR A 187 21.07 5.44 32.84
C THR A 187 21.64 4.08 32.42
N GLU A 188 20.84 3.03 32.56
CA GLU A 188 21.25 1.67 32.18
C GLU A 188 20.18 1.01 31.31
N PRO A 189 20.59 0.24 30.30
CA PRO A 189 19.65 -0.55 29.51
C PRO A 189 18.91 -1.60 30.36
N PHE A 190 17.75 -2.02 29.88
CA PHE A 190 16.97 -3.09 30.50
C PHE A 190 16.25 -3.90 29.44
N GLU A 191 15.93 -5.14 29.77
CA GLU A 191 15.24 -6.06 28.85
C GLU A 191 13.73 -6.00 29.03
N ILE A 192 13.02 -6.08 27.90
CA ILE A 192 11.56 -6.29 27.84
C ILE A 192 11.31 -7.53 26.97
N VAL A 193 10.59 -8.49 27.50
CA VAL A 193 10.14 -9.67 26.74
C VAL A 193 8.72 -9.37 26.24
N ILE A 194 8.51 -9.55 24.94
CA ILE A 194 7.22 -9.30 24.28
C ILE A 194 6.81 -10.56 23.52
N VAL A 195 5.57 -10.98 23.72
CA VAL A 195 4.98 -12.07 22.92
C VAL A 195 4.40 -11.42 21.65
N ARG A 196 4.91 -11.81 20.50
CA ARG A 196 4.45 -11.29 19.21
C ARG A 196 2.98 -11.69 18.98
N ASP A 197 2.26 -10.81 18.31
CA ASP A 197 0.87 -11.07 17.93
C ASP A 197 0.63 -10.57 16.51
N GLU A 198 -0.56 -10.78 16.02
CA GLU A 198 -1.05 -10.20 14.80
C GLU A 198 -1.53 -8.77 15.12
N ILE A 199 -0.99 -7.81 14.39
CA ILE A 199 -1.20 -6.38 14.62
C ILE A 199 -2.06 -5.86 13.47
N PRO A 200 -3.32 -5.48 13.73
CA PRO A 200 -4.14 -4.88 12.69
C PRO A 200 -3.59 -3.51 12.29
N VAL A 201 -3.72 -3.19 11.02
CA VAL A 201 -3.36 -1.89 10.45
C VAL A 201 -4.63 -1.23 9.95
N GLU A 202 -5.03 -0.10 10.54
CA GLU A 202 -6.17 0.69 10.08
C GLU A 202 -5.93 1.17 8.65
N THR A 203 -6.94 1.04 7.81
CA THR A 203 -6.88 1.45 6.40
C THR A 203 -7.80 2.63 6.11
N VAL A 204 -8.65 3.01 7.07
CA VAL A 204 -9.63 4.10 6.92
C VAL A 204 -9.45 5.11 8.05
N TYR A 205 -9.38 6.36 7.70
CA TYR A 205 -9.27 7.48 8.65
C TYR A 205 -10.34 8.51 8.30
N SER A 206 -11.00 9.08 9.31
CA SER A 206 -12.01 10.10 9.04
C SER A 206 -11.88 11.32 9.96
N ARG A 207 -12.35 12.45 9.42
CA ARG A 207 -12.45 13.70 10.17
C ARG A 207 -13.57 14.55 9.58
N THR A 208 -13.90 15.64 10.24
CA THR A 208 -14.86 16.64 9.72
C THR A 208 -14.18 17.98 9.54
N GLU A 209 -14.61 18.72 8.53
CA GLU A 209 -14.24 20.12 8.32
C GLU A 209 -15.49 20.99 8.11
N GLU A 210 -15.42 22.26 8.55
CA GLU A 210 -16.48 23.24 8.34
C GLU A 210 -16.16 24.07 7.09
N VAL A 211 -17.00 23.94 6.08
CA VAL A 211 -16.86 24.64 4.79
C VAL A 211 -18.11 25.51 4.57
N ASP A 212 -17.95 26.82 4.64
CA ASP A 212 -19.06 27.79 4.48
C ASP A 212 -20.26 27.52 5.40
N GLY A 213 -19.97 27.03 6.62
CA GLY A 213 -21.00 26.73 7.62
C GLY A 213 -21.70 25.39 7.43
N LYS A 214 -21.16 24.52 6.60
CA LYS A 214 -21.62 23.13 6.38
C LYS A 214 -20.58 22.16 6.94
N THR A 215 -21.03 21.16 7.64
CA THR A 215 -20.15 20.10 8.16
C THR A 215 -19.87 19.07 7.06
N THR A 216 -18.61 18.96 6.65
CA THR A 216 -18.16 18.04 5.59
C THR A 216 -17.38 16.89 6.22
N GLY A 217 -17.76 15.66 5.91
CA GLY A 217 -16.97 14.47 6.26
C GLY A 217 -15.85 14.26 5.25
N ILE A 218 -14.68 13.87 5.72
CA ILE A 218 -13.55 13.46 4.90
C ILE A 218 -13.17 12.07 5.35
N ILE A 219 -13.13 11.11 4.41
CA ILE A 219 -12.68 9.73 4.66
C ILE A 219 -11.48 9.46 3.74
N GLU A 220 -10.33 9.20 4.34
CA GLU A 220 -9.14 8.73 3.64
C GLU A 220 -9.11 7.20 3.68
N VAL A 221 -8.90 6.57 2.53
CA VAL A 221 -8.76 5.11 2.39
C VAL A 221 -7.36 4.82 1.82
N THR A 222 -6.51 4.19 2.60
CA THR A 222 -5.11 3.96 2.23
C THR A 222 -4.88 2.66 1.46
N ASN A 223 -5.81 1.69 1.58
CA ASN A 223 -5.75 0.40 0.90
C ASN A 223 -7.16 -0.23 0.88
N PHE A 224 -7.39 -1.22 0.02
CA PHE A 224 -8.63 -2.02 0.00
C PHE A 224 -8.32 -3.43 0.50
N SER A 225 -8.13 -3.56 1.80
CA SER A 225 -7.81 -4.82 2.48
C SER A 225 -9.05 -5.45 3.12
N GLU A 226 -8.92 -6.63 3.71
CA GLU A 226 -10.05 -7.48 4.13
C GLU A 226 -11.07 -6.75 5.01
N HIS A 227 -10.62 -5.87 5.92
CA HIS A 227 -11.48 -5.16 6.87
C HIS A 227 -11.86 -3.74 6.43
N THR A 228 -11.29 -3.23 5.33
CA THR A 228 -11.48 -1.84 4.89
C THR A 228 -12.95 -1.46 4.66
N ALA A 229 -13.75 -2.36 4.08
CA ALA A 229 -15.18 -2.06 3.85
C ALA A 229 -15.94 -1.89 5.17
N GLU A 230 -15.65 -2.72 6.17
CA GLU A 230 -16.25 -2.63 7.52
C GLU A 230 -15.81 -1.33 8.21
N GLU A 231 -14.50 -1.04 8.22
CA GLU A 231 -13.95 0.22 8.75
C GLU A 231 -14.61 1.43 8.07
N PHE A 232 -14.69 1.40 6.74
CA PHE A 232 -15.31 2.48 5.96
C PHE A 232 -16.79 2.70 6.34
N GLU A 233 -17.57 1.62 6.46
CA GLU A 233 -18.98 1.71 6.84
C GLU A 233 -19.15 2.26 8.26
N GLU A 234 -18.28 1.89 9.21
CA GLU A 234 -18.26 2.43 10.57
C GLU A 234 -17.98 3.94 10.55
N HIS A 235 -16.88 4.35 9.88
CA HIS A 235 -16.50 5.77 9.77
C HIS A 235 -17.58 6.60 9.07
N LEU A 236 -18.17 6.07 7.99
CA LEU A 236 -19.26 6.75 7.26
C LEU A 236 -20.49 6.92 8.15
N THR A 237 -20.86 5.88 8.90
CA THR A 237 -22.00 5.92 9.83
C THR A 237 -21.78 6.98 10.91
N ASP A 238 -20.59 7.02 11.52
CA ASP A 238 -20.23 8.01 12.53
C ASP A 238 -20.33 9.44 11.97
N LEU A 239 -19.86 9.67 10.76
CA LEU A 239 -19.97 10.98 10.10
C LEU A 239 -21.44 11.32 9.83
N GLU A 240 -22.24 10.38 9.32
CA GLU A 240 -23.68 10.58 9.06
C GLU A 240 -24.47 10.87 10.36
N ASP A 241 -24.15 10.20 11.45
CA ASP A 241 -24.73 10.45 12.78
C ASP A 241 -24.35 11.85 13.30
N ASN A 242 -23.21 12.39 12.87
CA ASN A 242 -22.79 13.77 13.13
C ASN A 242 -23.36 14.78 12.12
N ASN A 243 -24.31 14.33 11.26
CA ASN A 243 -25.08 15.15 10.33
C ASN A 243 -24.23 15.89 9.29
N ILE A 244 -23.32 15.20 8.64
CA ILE A 244 -22.54 15.78 7.53
C ILE A 244 -23.47 16.22 6.40
N GLU A 245 -23.10 17.30 5.72
CA GLU A 245 -23.81 17.86 4.58
C GLU A 245 -23.09 17.62 3.25
N GLY A 246 -21.90 16.97 3.31
CA GLY A 246 -21.11 16.58 2.15
C GLY A 246 -20.04 15.58 2.54
N LEU A 247 -19.48 14.86 1.59
CA LEU A 247 -18.47 13.82 1.81
C LEU A 247 -17.33 13.91 0.79
N ILE A 248 -16.10 13.92 1.28
CA ILE A 248 -14.89 13.72 0.46
C ILE A 248 -14.40 12.30 0.73
N ILE A 249 -14.07 11.56 -0.32
CA ILE A 249 -13.40 10.25 -0.23
C ILE A 249 -12.00 10.43 -0.86
N ASP A 250 -10.95 10.30 -0.05
CA ASP A 250 -9.57 10.50 -0.49
C ASP A 250 -8.92 9.13 -0.69
N VAL A 251 -8.57 8.82 -1.95
CA VAL A 251 -7.86 7.59 -2.32
C VAL A 251 -6.52 7.91 -2.99
N ARG A 252 -5.95 9.08 -2.70
CA ARG A 252 -4.61 9.42 -3.20
C ARG A 252 -3.56 8.45 -2.66
N GLY A 253 -2.63 8.05 -3.51
CA GLY A 253 -1.57 7.12 -3.12
C GLY A 253 -2.04 5.70 -2.79
N ASN A 254 -3.32 5.40 -2.95
CA ASN A 254 -3.90 4.08 -2.64
C ASN A 254 -3.77 3.16 -3.87
N PRO A 255 -2.92 2.12 -3.82
CA PRO A 255 -2.67 1.23 -4.97
C PRO A 255 -3.84 0.29 -5.30
N GLY A 256 -4.91 0.34 -4.53
CA GLY A 256 -6.07 -0.54 -4.69
C GLY A 256 -6.10 -1.63 -3.63
N GLY A 257 -6.47 -2.83 -4.04
CA GLY A 257 -6.59 -4.00 -3.15
C GLY A 257 -7.68 -4.96 -3.63
N LEU A 258 -8.45 -5.48 -2.71
CA LEU A 258 -9.45 -6.52 -2.96
C LEU A 258 -10.67 -5.98 -3.71
N LEU A 259 -11.05 -6.67 -4.78
CA LEU A 259 -12.20 -6.32 -5.61
C LEU A 259 -13.52 -6.34 -4.81
N ASN A 260 -13.75 -7.41 -4.04
CA ASN A 260 -14.98 -7.51 -3.23
C ASN A 260 -15.09 -6.36 -2.22
N VAL A 261 -13.99 -5.85 -1.71
CA VAL A 261 -13.98 -4.73 -0.73
C VAL A 261 -14.49 -3.44 -1.39
N VAL A 262 -13.98 -3.10 -2.59
CA VAL A 262 -14.50 -1.91 -3.29
C VAL A 262 -15.95 -2.11 -3.75
N GLU A 263 -16.36 -3.35 -4.08
CA GLU A 263 -17.76 -3.67 -4.38
C GLU A 263 -18.68 -3.39 -3.18
N ASP A 264 -18.27 -3.84 -1.98
CA ASP A 264 -19.00 -3.60 -0.74
C ASP A 264 -19.12 -2.10 -0.46
N MET A 265 -18.02 -1.35 -0.58
CA MET A 265 -18.04 0.11 -0.41
C MET A 265 -18.95 0.80 -1.43
N LEU A 266 -18.86 0.43 -2.72
CA LEU A 266 -19.71 1.01 -3.77
C LEU A 266 -21.21 0.68 -3.55
N SER A 267 -21.52 -0.43 -2.88
CA SER A 267 -22.90 -0.78 -2.55
C SER A 267 -23.56 0.24 -1.61
N LEU A 268 -22.78 1.06 -0.90
CA LEU A 268 -23.26 2.13 -0.02
C LEU A 268 -23.67 3.40 -0.79
N PHE A 269 -23.27 3.53 -2.05
CA PHE A 269 -23.42 4.76 -2.85
C PHE A 269 -24.21 4.55 -4.15
N VAL A 270 -23.97 3.45 -4.85
CA VAL A 270 -24.53 3.24 -6.22
C VAL A 270 -25.89 2.56 -6.14
N PRO A 271 -26.97 3.21 -6.62
CA PRO A 271 -28.29 2.57 -6.63
C PRO A 271 -28.36 1.32 -7.53
N LYS A 272 -29.20 0.38 -7.16
CA LYS A 272 -29.39 -0.94 -7.84
C LYS A 272 -29.68 -0.87 -9.34
N ASP A 273 -30.21 0.25 -9.81
CA ASP A 273 -30.58 0.43 -11.22
C ASP A 273 -29.38 0.78 -12.12
N LEU A 274 -28.21 1.01 -11.50
CA LEU A 274 -26.96 1.31 -12.20
C LEU A 274 -25.94 0.22 -11.84
N PRO A 275 -25.17 -0.29 -12.80
CA PRO A 275 -24.02 -1.12 -12.42
C PRO A 275 -22.96 -0.25 -11.78
N TYR A 276 -22.17 -0.79 -10.88
CA TYR A 276 -21.01 -0.07 -10.33
C TYR A 276 -19.70 -0.50 -11.01
N LEU A 277 -19.69 -1.65 -11.67
CA LEU A 277 -18.57 -2.10 -12.48
C LEU A 277 -19.01 -3.22 -13.44
N GLN A 278 -18.19 -3.52 -14.46
CA GLN A 278 -18.37 -4.71 -15.31
C GLN A 278 -17.06 -5.50 -15.29
N ILE A 279 -17.15 -6.82 -15.37
CA ILE A 279 -16.00 -7.72 -15.54
C ILE A 279 -16.10 -8.38 -16.91
N GLU A 280 -14.96 -8.42 -17.63
CA GLU A 280 -14.84 -9.10 -18.92
C GLU A 280 -13.82 -10.23 -18.81
N ASP A 281 -14.22 -11.44 -19.26
CA ASP A 281 -13.36 -12.62 -19.27
C ASP A 281 -12.53 -12.71 -20.57
N ALA A 282 -11.67 -13.73 -20.67
CA ALA A 282 -10.80 -13.95 -21.82
C ALA A 282 -11.56 -14.21 -23.13
N ASP A 283 -12.81 -14.68 -23.03
CA ASP A 283 -13.69 -14.94 -24.17
C ASP A 283 -14.50 -13.70 -24.60
N GLY A 284 -14.37 -12.59 -23.87
CA GLY A 284 -15.08 -11.33 -24.11
C GLY A 284 -16.50 -11.29 -23.54
N ASN A 285 -16.86 -12.23 -22.67
CA ASN A 285 -18.16 -12.18 -21.98
C ASN A 285 -18.10 -11.13 -20.87
N LYS A 286 -19.13 -10.28 -20.81
CA LYS A 286 -19.23 -9.22 -19.81
C LYS A 286 -20.32 -9.53 -18.79
N LYS A 287 -20.03 -9.22 -17.54
CA LYS A 287 -20.97 -9.34 -16.41
C LYS A 287 -21.01 -8.00 -15.67
N GLU A 288 -22.22 -7.46 -15.52
CA GLU A 288 -22.46 -6.25 -14.73
C GLU A 288 -22.69 -6.60 -13.26
N PHE A 289 -22.22 -5.71 -12.40
CA PHE A 289 -22.35 -5.84 -10.94
C PHE A 289 -23.17 -4.67 -10.39
N HIS A 290 -24.18 -5.00 -9.58
CA HIS A 290 -25.18 -4.08 -9.08
C HIS A 290 -25.31 -4.21 -7.57
N SER A 291 -25.58 -3.09 -6.91
CA SER A 291 -25.90 -3.04 -5.48
C SER A 291 -27.38 -3.41 -5.23
N THR A 292 -27.79 -3.37 -3.97
CA THR A 292 -29.19 -3.46 -3.56
C THR A 292 -29.75 -2.12 -3.11
N LEU A 293 -28.95 -1.05 -3.14
CA LEU A 293 -29.31 0.28 -2.65
C LEU A 293 -30.48 0.86 -3.45
N SER A 294 -31.46 1.43 -2.76
CA SER A 294 -32.65 2.00 -3.42
C SER A 294 -32.41 3.38 -3.99
N GLU A 295 -31.71 4.22 -3.26
CA GLU A 295 -31.49 5.64 -3.60
C GLU A 295 -30.08 6.07 -3.20
N LYS A 296 -29.48 6.98 -3.97
CA LYS A 296 -28.17 7.54 -3.65
C LYS A 296 -28.22 8.41 -2.39
N LYS A 297 -27.07 8.70 -1.81
CA LYS A 297 -26.94 9.59 -0.65
C LYS A 297 -27.52 10.96 -0.96
N ALA A 298 -28.10 11.63 0.05
CA ALA A 298 -28.77 12.91 -0.10
C ALA A 298 -27.82 14.11 -0.19
N TYR A 299 -26.55 13.92 0.21
CA TYR A 299 -25.52 14.94 0.21
C TYR A 299 -24.58 14.76 -0.99
N PRO A 300 -23.88 15.83 -1.43
CA PRO A 300 -22.89 15.71 -2.50
C PRO A 300 -21.65 14.93 -2.04
N ILE A 301 -20.98 14.32 -3.00
CA ILE A 301 -19.76 13.53 -2.79
C ILE A 301 -18.71 13.99 -3.80
N SER A 302 -17.45 14.04 -3.38
CA SER A 302 -16.31 14.20 -4.29
C SER A 302 -15.23 13.16 -3.92
N VAL A 303 -14.45 12.74 -4.91
CA VAL A 303 -13.34 11.78 -4.70
C VAL A 303 -12.03 12.47 -5.08
N ILE A 304 -11.01 12.33 -4.24
CA ILE A 304 -9.67 12.85 -4.56
C ILE A 304 -8.80 11.68 -5.01
N ILE A 305 -8.16 11.85 -6.18
CA ILE A 305 -7.27 10.85 -6.78
C ILE A 305 -5.94 11.50 -7.19
N ASN A 306 -4.92 10.67 -7.32
CA ASN A 306 -3.66 11.06 -7.95
C ASN A 306 -3.06 9.86 -8.72
N GLU A 307 -1.87 10.03 -9.29
CA GLU A 307 -1.16 9.01 -10.04
C GLU A 307 -0.82 7.74 -9.24
N GLY A 308 -0.95 7.80 -7.90
CA GLY A 308 -0.82 6.63 -7.02
C GLY A 308 -2.13 5.89 -6.80
N SER A 309 -3.27 6.46 -7.24
CA SER A 309 -4.58 5.81 -7.13
C SER A 309 -4.70 4.74 -8.23
N ALA A 310 -4.81 3.46 -7.85
CA ALA A 310 -4.81 2.37 -8.83
C ALA A 310 -5.90 1.33 -8.55
N SER A 311 -6.34 0.63 -9.60
CA SER A 311 -7.17 -0.58 -9.47
C SER A 311 -8.49 -0.33 -8.72
N ALA A 312 -8.67 -0.85 -7.48
CA ALA A 312 -9.88 -0.66 -6.67
C ALA A 312 -10.18 0.84 -6.44
N SER A 313 -9.14 1.68 -6.24
CA SER A 313 -9.30 3.13 -6.16
C SER A 313 -9.90 3.71 -7.44
N GLU A 314 -9.47 3.19 -8.58
CA GLU A 314 -9.98 3.61 -9.89
C GLU A 314 -11.40 3.13 -10.14
N ILE A 315 -11.73 1.91 -9.68
CA ILE A 315 -13.10 1.38 -9.72
C ILE A 315 -14.04 2.31 -8.93
N LEU A 316 -13.63 2.68 -7.69
CA LEU A 316 -14.39 3.61 -6.84
C LEU A 316 -14.57 4.96 -7.55
N ALA A 317 -13.48 5.54 -8.02
CA ALA A 317 -13.48 6.88 -8.63
C ALA A 317 -14.33 6.91 -9.91
N VAL A 318 -14.14 5.95 -10.83
CA VAL A 318 -14.89 5.96 -12.11
C VAL A 318 -16.37 5.67 -11.90
N ALA A 319 -16.73 4.81 -10.93
CA ALA A 319 -18.13 4.52 -10.62
C ALA A 319 -18.84 5.79 -10.12
N LEU A 320 -18.21 6.51 -9.20
CA LEU A 320 -18.77 7.76 -8.66
C LEU A 320 -18.78 8.90 -9.71
N LYS A 321 -17.73 8.99 -10.54
CA LYS A 321 -17.66 9.91 -11.69
C LYS A 321 -18.85 9.70 -12.63
N GLU A 322 -19.14 8.46 -12.98
CA GLU A 322 -20.23 8.15 -13.91
C GLU A 322 -21.64 8.35 -13.31
N MET A 323 -21.74 8.46 -11.98
CA MET A 323 -22.94 8.92 -11.27
C MET A 323 -23.08 10.46 -11.26
N GLY A 324 -22.04 11.18 -11.73
CA GLY A 324 -22.04 12.64 -11.81
C GLY A 324 -21.42 13.36 -10.60
N TYR A 325 -20.64 12.64 -9.80
CA TYR A 325 -19.87 13.25 -8.71
C TYR A 325 -18.52 13.75 -9.22
N ASP A 326 -17.96 14.77 -8.59
CA ASP A 326 -16.68 15.34 -8.99
C ASP A 326 -15.51 14.46 -8.53
N ILE A 327 -14.51 14.36 -9.40
CA ILE A 327 -13.24 13.71 -9.15
C ILE A 327 -12.17 14.79 -9.25
N VAL A 328 -11.41 14.99 -8.19
CA VAL A 328 -10.45 16.09 -8.06
C VAL A 328 -9.02 15.53 -7.96
N GLY A 329 -8.06 16.22 -8.55
CA GLY A 329 -6.66 15.87 -8.45
C GLY A 329 -6.01 15.58 -9.80
N HIS A 330 -5.28 14.46 -9.90
CA HIS A 330 -4.59 14.03 -11.13
C HIS A 330 -5.14 12.73 -11.68
N THR A 331 -4.89 12.50 -12.98
CA THR A 331 -5.21 11.23 -13.64
C THR A 331 -4.59 10.06 -12.85
N SER A 332 -5.40 9.05 -12.60
CA SER A 332 -4.99 7.87 -11.85
C SER A 332 -4.03 6.96 -12.65
N TYR A 333 -3.56 5.90 -12.03
CA TYR A 333 -2.52 5.01 -12.56
C TYR A 333 -2.87 4.30 -13.89
N GLY A 334 -4.12 3.82 -14.03
CA GLY A 334 -4.55 3.07 -15.22
C GLY A 334 -4.35 1.56 -15.13
N LYS A 335 -4.81 0.94 -14.04
CA LYS A 335 -4.75 -0.53 -13.87
C LYS A 335 -6.14 -1.14 -14.05
N GLY A 336 -6.46 -1.54 -15.28
CA GLY A 336 -7.76 -2.10 -15.69
C GLY A 336 -7.83 -3.62 -15.71
N THR A 337 -6.94 -4.32 -14.98
CA THR A 337 -6.86 -5.79 -14.95
C THR A 337 -7.08 -6.36 -13.56
N VAL A 338 -7.58 -7.61 -13.52
CA VAL A 338 -7.82 -8.35 -12.26
C VAL A 338 -6.90 -9.58 -12.24
N GLN A 339 -6.17 -9.72 -11.14
CA GLN A 339 -5.28 -10.87 -10.92
C GLN A 339 -5.94 -11.89 -9.99
N THR A 340 -5.64 -13.16 -10.24
CA THR A 340 -6.01 -14.28 -9.38
C THR A 340 -4.73 -14.99 -8.92
N ALA A 341 -4.62 -15.27 -7.63
CA ALA A 341 -3.54 -16.08 -7.09
C ALA A 341 -3.98 -17.56 -7.10
N VAL A 342 -3.25 -18.38 -7.84
CA VAL A 342 -3.55 -19.82 -7.99
C VAL A 342 -2.46 -20.62 -7.27
N PRO A 343 -2.81 -21.33 -6.17
CA PRO A 343 -1.82 -22.07 -5.40
C PRO A 343 -1.24 -23.27 -6.17
N LEU A 344 0.06 -23.52 -6.00
CA LEU A 344 0.77 -24.64 -6.63
C LEU A 344 0.83 -25.90 -5.74
N GLY A 345 0.34 -25.80 -4.49
CA GLY A 345 0.20 -26.96 -3.59
C GLY A 345 1.33 -27.15 -2.60
N ASP A 346 2.39 -26.36 -2.70
CA ASP A 346 3.53 -26.36 -1.77
C ASP A 346 3.56 -25.11 -0.88
N GLY A 347 2.54 -24.25 -1.00
CA GLY A 347 2.43 -22.97 -0.32
C GLY A 347 2.77 -21.77 -1.21
N SER A 348 3.40 -22.01 -2.34
CA SER A 348 3.65 -20.97 -3.36
C SER A 348 2.43 -20.80 -4.26
N SER A 349 2.38 -19.70 -5.03
CA SER A 349 1.27 -19.40 -5.93
C SER A 349 1.76 -18.72 -7.21
N ILE A 350 0.94 -18.78 -8.24
CA ILE A 350 1.08 -17.89 -9.39
C ILE A 350 -0.05 -16.87 -9.31
N LYS A 351 0.31 -15.61 -9.14
CA LYS A 351 -0.61 -14.47 -9.26
C LYS A 351 -0.59 -14.07 -10.72
N MET A 352 -1.72 -14.19 -11.44
CA MET A 352 -1.78 -13.88 -12.86
C MET A 352 -3.04 -13.12 -13.25
N THR A 353 -2.92 -12.29 -14.28
CA THR A 353 -4.06 -11.57 -14.85
C THR A 353 -5.00 -12.56 -15.54
N THR A 354 -6.25 -12.58 -15.09
CA THR A 354 -7.29 -13.50 -15.59
C THR A 354 -8.50 -12.78 -16.16
N LEU A 355 -8.75 -11.54 -15.75
CA LEU A 355 -9.95 -10.79 -16.13
C LEU A 355 -9.58 -9.31 -16.38
N LYS A 356 -10.48 -8.61 -17.07
CA LYS A 356 -10.48 -7.14 -17.15
C LYS A 356 -11.64 -6.61 -16.33
N TRP A 357 -11.46 -5.46 -15.69
CA TRP A 357 -12.59 -4.72 -15.18
C TRP A 357 -12.83 -3.48 -16.07
N LEU A 358 -14.09 -3.10 -16.16
CA LEU A 358 -14.55 -1.97 -16.99
C LEU A 358 -15.40 -1.05 -16.14
N SER A 359 -15.45 0.23 -16.49
CA SER A 359 -16.32 1.20 -15.84
C SER A 359 -17.79 0.76 -15.91
N PRO A 360 -18.71 1.36 -15.15
CA PRO A 360 -20.14 1.13 -15.29
C PRO A 360 -20.65 1.21 -16.74
N LYS A 361 -20.11 2.12 -17.55
CA LYS A 361 -20.47 2.28 -18.97
C LYS A 361 -19.73 1.32 -19.91
N GLY A 362 -18.85 0.49 -19.37
CA GLY A 362 -18.11 -0.53 -20.16
C GLY A 362 -16.84 -0.02 -20.80
N GLU A 363 -16.28 1.08 -20.31
CA GLU A 363 -14.99 1.62 -20.77
C GLU A 363 -13.83 0.93 -20.03
N TRP A 364 -12.77 0.61 -20.76
CA TRP A 364 -11.56 0.00 -20.19
C TRP A 364 -10.51 1.06 -19.96
N ILE A 365 -10.15 1.28 -18.70
CA ILE A 365 -9.22 2.37 -18.30
C ILE A 365 -7.74 1.94 -18.27
N ASN A 366 -7.44 0.70 -18.67
CA ASN A 366 -6.07 0.17 -18.61
C ASN A 366 -5.09 1.05 -19.38
N GLU A 367 -4.00 1.45 -18.76
CA GLU A 367 -2.96 2.35 -19.31
C GLU A 367 -3.45 3.77 -19.64
N VAL A 368 -4.71 4.08 -19.27
CA VAL A 368 -5.31 5.41 -19.50
C VAL A 368 -5.56 6.13 -18.17
N GLY A 369 -6.08 5.40 -17.19
CA GLY A 369 -6.46 5.95 -15.89
C GLY A 369 -7.83 6.63 -15.90
N VAL A 370 -8.22 7.13 -14.75
CA VAL A 370 -9.44 7.92 -14.53
C VAL A 370 -9.02 9.39 -14.53
N GLU A 371 -9.42 10.14 -15.57
CA GLU A 371 -9.18 11.59 -15.63
C GLU A 371 -10.06 12.31 -14.59
N PRO A 372 -9.53 13.23 -13.79
CA PRO A 372 -10.35 14.01 -12.87
C PRO A 372 -11.33 14.93 -13.64
N THR A 373 -12.41 15.36 -12.96
CA THR A 373 -13.31 16.41 -13.48
C THR A 373 -12.74 17.79 -13.17
N VAL A 374 -11.96 17.88 -12.09
CA VAL A 374 -11.26 19.10 -11.64
C VAL A 374 -9.77 18.75 -11.47
N GLU A 375 -8.95 19.14 -12.46
CA GLU A 375 -7.51 18.87 -12.43
C GLU A 375 -6.80 19.90 -11.54
N VAL A 376 -6.03 19.44 -10.56
CA VAL A 376 -5.40 20.31 -9.55
C VAL A 376 -4.02 19.75 -9.16
N ASP A 377 -2.98 20.59 -9.27
CA ASP A 377 -1.63 20.27 -8.82
C ASP A 377 -1.47 20.55 -7.32
N GLN A 378 -0.69 19.73 -6.63
CA GLN A 378 -0.17 20.04 -5.30
C GLN A 378 1.05 20.97 -5.42
N PRO A 379 1.43 21.68 -4.35
CA PRO A 379 2.69 22.40 -4.33
C PRO A 379 3.89 21.50 -4.68
N GLU A 380 4.90 22.07 -5.35
CA GLU A 380 6.04 21.28 -5.87
C GLU A 380 6.70 20.38 -4.81
N TYR A 381 6.78 20.82 -3.55
CA TYR A 381 7.41 20.03 -2.50
C TYR A 381 6.68 18.72 -2.15
N TYR A 382 5.40 18.60 -2.50
CA TYR A 382 4.66 17.33 -2.36
C TYR A 382 5.24 16.22 -3.26
N TYR A 383 5.92 16.61 -4.35
CA TYR A 383 6.50 15.68 -5.32
C TYR A 383 8.01 15.49 -5.12
N SER A 384 8.58 16.09 -4.07
CA SER A 384 10.03 16.00 -3.83
C SER A 384 10.46 14.58 -3.44
N ASN A 385 11.70 14.25 -3.77
CA ASN A 385 12.30 12.96 -3.43
C ASN A 385 13.10 13.09 -2.12
N PRO A 386 13.30 11.98 -1.37
CA PRO A 386 14.20 12.03 -0.20
C PRO A 386 15.59 12.53 -0.59
N VAL A 387 16.16 13.38 0.25
CA VAL A 387 17.47 13.99 -0.01
C VAL A 387 18.58 12.97 0.26
N THR A 388 19.26 12.54 -0.81
CA THR A 388 20.40 11.61 -0.69
C THR A 388 21.72 12.39 -0.69
N VAL A 389 22.61 12.04 0.22
CA VAL A 389 23.89 12.74 0.41
C VAL A 389 25.04 11.74 0.28
N GLU A 390 25.77 11.77 -0.85
CA GLU A 390 27.02 11.01 -1.03
C GLU A 390 28.21 11.81 -0.47
N GLU A 391 28.22 13.11 -0.74
CA GLU A 391 29.14 14.09 -0.17
C GLU A 391 28.32 15.34 0.22
N PRO A 392 28.62 15.99 1.36
CA PRO A 392 27.84 17.14 1.82
C PRO A 392 27.80 18.29 0.79
N TYR A 393 26.60 18.78 0.51
CA TYR A 393 26.36 19.91 -0.40
C TYR A 393 26.66 21.24 0.28
N ARG A 394 27.35 22.15 -0.44
CA ARG A 394 27.79 23.42 0.10
C ARG A 394 27.81 24.54 -0.98
N LEU A 395 28.05 25.74 -0.56
CA LEU A 395 28.17 26.94 -1.42
C LEU A 395 29.00 26.64 -2.68
N ASP A 396 28.51 27.07 -3.84
CA ASP A 396 29.04 26.90 -5.19
C ASP A 396 28.90 25.51 -5.80
N ASP A 397 28.28 24.55 -5.11
CA ASP A 397 27.96 23.25 -5.69
C ASP A 397 26.78 23.36 -6.69
N THR A 398 26.72 22.43 -7.64
CA THR A 398 25.61 22.31 -8.60
C THR A 398 25.23 20.85 -8.75
N ASP A 399 23.97 20.51 -8.46
CA ASP A 399 23.47 19.14 -8.51
C ASP A 399 21.92 19.15 -8.60
N PRO A 400 21.29 18.21 -9.33
CA PRO A 400 19.83 18.09 -9.31
C PRO A 400 19.24 17.89 -7.90
N MET A 401 19.96 17.24 -6.99
CA MET A 401 19.51 17.06 -5.60
C MET A 401 19.45 18.40 -4.85
N ILE A 402 20.28 19.38 -5.23
CA ILE A 402 20.19 20.73 -4.68
C ILE A 402 18.86 21.38 -5.09
N ALA A 403 18.45 21.25 -6.36
CA ALA A 403 17.12 21.74 -6.80
C ALA A 403 16.00 21.09 -5.98
N ASN A 404 16.11 19.81 -5.74
CA ASN A 404 15.12 19.06 -4.94
C ASN A 404 14.98 19.63 -3.53
N PHE A 405 16.07 19.77 -2.77
CA PHE A 405 15.94 20.31 -1.41
C PHE A 405 15.71 21.83 -1.38
N GLN A 406 16.04 22.58 -2.44
CA GLN A 406 15.63 23.99 -2.56
C GLN A 406 14.09 24.09 -2.58
N VAL A 407 13.43 23.27 -3.38
CA VAL A 407 11.94 23.16 -3.43
C VAL A 407 11.39 22.79 -2.04
N MET A 408 12.02 21.84 -1.36
CA MET A 408 11.61 21.41 -0.01
C MET A 408 11.75 22.54 1.01
N LEU A 409 12.89 23.25 1.02
CA LEU A 409 13.13 24.39 1.92
C LEU A 409 12.13 25.52 1.66
N GLU A 410 11.85 25.83 0.37
CA GLU A 410 10.83 26.82 0.01
C GLU A 410 9.45 26.40 0.52
N GLY A 411 9.10 25.12 0.33
CA GLY A 411 7.87 24.52 0.87
C GLY A 411 7.77 24.61 2.40
N LEU A 412 8.90 24.56 3.08
CA LEU A 412 8.99 24.73 4.54
C LEU A 412 8.98 26.20 4.97
N GLY A 413 8.99 27.14 4.01
CA GLY A 413 8.84 28.57 4.27
C GLY A 413 10.15 29.35 4.32
N TYR A 414 11.27 28.76 3.90
CA TYR A 414 12.56 29.47 3.83
C TYR A 414 12.67 30.20 2.49
N GLU A 415 13.14 31.47 2.53
CA GLU A 415 13.28 32.31 1.33
C GLU A 415 14.50 31.88 0.51
N LEU A 416 14.31 31.63 -0.78
CA LEU A 416 15.33 31.28 -1.74
C LEU A 416 15.29 32.21 -2.94
N ASP A 417 16.43 32.52 -3.55
CA ASP A 417 16.51 33.35 -4.75
C ASP A 417 16.34 32.50 -6.04
N ARG A 418 16.55 31.16 -5.91
CA ARG A 418 16.54 30.23 -7.05
C ARG A 418 16.24 28.77 -6.58
N GLY A 419 15.74 27.96 -7.53
CA GLY A 419 15.46 26.55 -7.31
C GLY A 419 16.03 25.65 -8.43
N ASP A 420 17.12 26.07 -9.05
CA ASP A 420 17.65 25.42 -10.27
C ASP A 420 18.85 24.48 -10.02
N GLY A 421 19.13 24.17 -8.74
CA GLY A 421 20.18 23.23 -8.38
C GLY A 421 21.57 23.82 -8.19
N TYR A 422 21.71 25.15 -8.21
CA TYR A 422 22.97 25.81 -7.84
C TYR A 422 22.87 26.31 -6.38
N PHE A 423 23.82 25.91 -5.56
CA PHE A 423 23.88 26.26 -4.13
C PHE A 423 24.51 27.64 -3.97
N ASP A 424 23.69 28.67 -3.94
CA ASP A 424 24.14 30.07 -3.80
C ASP A 424 24.12 30.56 -2.34
N GLU A 425 24.46 31.84 -2.13
CA GLU A 425 24.46 32.46 -0.79
C GLU A 425 23.06 32.47 -0.14
N ALA A 426 21.99 32.58 -0.92
CA ALA A 426 20.62 32.52 -0.41
C ALA A 426 20.28 31.09 0.06
N THR A 427 20.67 30.08 -0.72
CA THR A 427 20.53 28.66 -0.33
C THR A 427 21.31 28.39 0.97
N GLU A 428 22.56 28.85 1.08
CA GLU A 428 23.36 28.69 2.31
C GLU A 428 22.69 29.36 3.52
N ALA A 429 22.11 30.55 3.34
CA ALA A 429 21.40 31.25 4.39
C ALA A 429 20.12 30.50 4.82
N ALA A 430 19.36 29.97 3.85
CA ALA A 430 18.16 29.16 4.13
C ALA A 430 18.51 27.88 4.90
N VAL A 431 19.58 27.18 4.50
CA VAL A 431 20.08 25.98 5.21
C VAL A 431 20.46 26.32 6.65
N LYS A 432 21.18 27.43 6.88
CA LYS A 432 21.56 27.89 8.25
C LYS A 432 20.31 28.21 9.08
N ALA A 433 19.34 28.90 8.51
CA ALA A 433 18.08 29.21 9.20
C ALA A 433 17.32 27.91 9.55
N PHE A 434 17.21 26.99 8.60
CA PHE A 434 16.61 25.67 8.83
C PHE A 434 17.32 24.91 9.96
N GLN A 435 18.66 24.88 9.93
CA GLN A 435 19.47 24.22 10.96
C GLN A 435 19.21 24.83 12.34
N ALA A 436 19.19 26.17 12.44
CA ALA A 436 18.91 26.89 13.68
C ALA A 436 17.50 26.55 14.23
N ASP A 437 16.48 26.53 13.36
CA ASP A 437 15.10 26.27 13.75
C ASP A 437 14.88 24.82 14.21
N ASN A 438 15.79 23.92 13.83
CA ASN A 438 15.69 22.48 14.13
C ASN A 438 16.78 21.97 15.09
N ASP A 439 17.42 22.88 15.85
CA ASP A 439 18.45 22.56 16.85
C ASP A 439 19.66 21.81 16.27
N LEU A 440 20.01 22.05 14.99
CA LEU A 440 21.21 21.53 14.33
C LEU A 440 22.35 22.54 14.39
N GLU A 441 23.57 22.10 14.14
CA GLU A 441 24.73 23.01 14.02
C GLU A 441 24.60 23.88 12.75
N GLU A 442 24.65 25.21 12.89
CA GLU A 442 24.46 26.18 11.79
C GLU A 442 25.67 26.22 10.84
N THR A 443 25.94 25.12 10.15
CA THR A 443 27.08 25.00 9.23
C THR A 443 26.81 25.64 7.86
N GLY A 444 25.54 25.69 7.44
CA GLY A 444 25.15 26.05 6.08
C GLY A 444 25.46 24.97 5.05
N ILE A 445 25.74 23.75 5.51
CA ILE A 445 26.10 22.59 4.68
C ILE A 445 24.94 21.56 4.83
N VAL A 446 24.51 20.95 3.71
CA VAL A 446 23.55 19.85 3.75
C VAL A 446 24.32 18.54 3.81
N ASP A 447 24.47 18.02 5.02
CA ASP A 447 25.01 16.70 5.31
C ASP A 447 23.85 15.70 5.54
N GLU A 448 24.15 14.44 5.83
CA GLU A 448 23.12 13.39 6.07
C GLU A 448 22.14 13.79 7.17
N GLN A 449 22.61 14.46 8.23
CA GLN A 449 21.75 14.87 9.35
C GLN A 449 20.80 15.99 8.94
N THR A 450 21.30 17.00 8.24
CA THR A 450 20.50 18.13 7.73
C THR A 450 19.48 17.61 6.70
N ALA A 451 19.91 16.76 5.77
CA ALA A 451 19.07 16.14 4.75
C ALA A 451 17.90 15.35 5.38
N GLY A 452 18.20 14.46 6.31
CA GLY A 452 17.18 13.68 7.01
C GLY A 452 16.19 14.53 7.80
N MET A 453 16.64 15.67 8.34
CA MET A 453 15.75 16.61 9.02
C MET A 453 14.85 17.36 8.01
N ILE A 454 15.36 17.74 6.83
CA ILE A 454 14.54 18.33 5.75
C ILE A 454 13.44 17.36 5.35
N ASP A 455 13.79 16.10 5.06
CA ASP A 455 12.83 15.05 4.72
C ASP A 455 11.76 14.92 5.80
N THR A 456 12.19 14.85 7.06
CA THR A 456 11.29 14.70 8.22
C THR A 456 10.27 15.85 8.27
N LYS A 457 10.75 17.10 8.13
CA LYS A 457 9.89 18.29 8.24
C LYS A 457 8.91 18.42 7.08
N VAL A 458 9.33 18.05 5.88
CA VAL A 458 8.43 18.00 4.70
C VAL A 458 7.33 16.94 4.94
N ILE A 459 7.72 15.74 5.38
CA ILE A 459 6.78 14.66 5.68
C ILE A 459 5.78 15.10 6.79
N GLU A 460 6.27 15.74 7.85
CA GLU A 460 5.42 16.27 8.93
C GLU A 460 4.41 17.29 8.39
N LYS A 461 4.85 18.20 7.54
CA LYS A 461 3.99 19.23 6.93
C LYS A 461 2.90 18.62 6.04
N ILE A 462 3.29 17.68 5.16
CA ILE A 462 2.35 16.96 4.28
C ILE A 462 1.32 16.19 5.12
N ARG A 463 1.76 15.45 6.15
CA ARG A 463 0.88 14.68 7.04
C ARG A 463 -0.09 15.59 7.85
N ALA A 464 0.34 16.80 8.14
CA ALA A 464 -0.54 17.78 8.80
C ALA A 464 -1.60 18.36 7.86
N GLY A 465 -1.53 18.05 6.57
CA GLY A 465 -2.45 18.55 5.54
C GLY A 465 -2.22 20.04 5.22
N GLU A 466 -1.03 20.55 5.52
CA GLU A 466 -0.72 21.97 5.25
C GLU A 466 -0.53 22.18 3.74
N ASP A 467 -1.17 23.21 3.21
CA ASP A 467 -1.13 23.58 1.80
C ASP A 467 -1.67 22.45 0.87
N ASP A 468 -2.65 21.65 1.33
CA ASP A 468 -3.28 20.59 0.53
C ASP A 468 -4.29 21.20 -0.44
N ILE A 469 -3.79 21.73 -1.56
CA ILE A 469 -4.59 22.45 -2.57
C ILE A 469 -5.65 21.51 -3.20
N GLN A 470 -5.34 20.24 -3.39
CA GLN A 470 -6.30 19.27 -3.93
C GLN A 470 -7.50 19.08 -2.99
N LEU A 471 -7.26 18.98 -1.69
CA LEU A 471 -8.34 18.89 -0.70
C LEU A 471 -9.13 20.20 -0.64
N GLU A 472 -8.46 21.36 -0.65
CA GLU A 472 -9.12 22.67 -0.65
C GLU A 472 -10.06 22.81 -1.86
N GLU A 473 -9.60 22.43 -3.06
CA GLU A 473 -10.44 22.50 -4.28
C GLU A 473 -11.57 21.45 -4.26
N ALA A 474 -11.33 20.24 -3.70
CA ALA A 474 -12.39 19.26 -3.55
C ALA A 474 -13.51 19.75 -2.61
N LEU A 475 -13.13 20.36 -1.48
CA LEU A 475 -14.08 20.95 -0.54
C LEU A 475 -14.89 22.11 -1.17
N LYS A 476 -14.24 22.90 -2.00
CA LYS A 476 -14.88 24.00 -2.73
C LYS A 476 -15.84 23.48 -3.82
N ALA A 477 -15.36 22.58 -4.68
CA ALA A 477 -16.16 21.98 -5.75
C ALA A 477 -17.40 21.25 -5.23
N LEU A 478 -17.31 20.67 -4.04
CA LEU A 478 -18.39 19.90 -3.41
C LEU A 478 -19.69 20.74 -3.26
N TYR A 479 -19.57 22.07 -3.11
CA TYR A 479 -20.72 22.95 -2.83
C TYR A 479 -21.00 23.98 -3.93
N GLU A 480 -20.24 24.00 -5.03
CA GLU A 480 -20.49 24.86 -6.21
C GLU A 480 -21.55 24.24 -7.15
#